data_78d3c0b51538232116925095db607bde
#
_entry.id   78d3c0b51538232116925095db607bde
#
_cell.length_a   1.000
_cell.length_b   1.000
_cell.length_c   1.000
_cell.angle_alpha   90.00
_cell.angle_beta   90.00
_cell.angle_gamma   90.00
#
_symmetry.space_group_name_H-M   'P 1'
#
loop_
_entity.id
_entity.type
_entity.pdbx_description
1 polymer ?
#
loop_
_entity_poly.entity_id
_entity_poly.type
_entity_poly.pdbx_seq_one_letter_code
_entity_poly.pdbx_strand_id
1 'polypeptide(L)'
;MVSFRKIDPETKERYEELKTQRERLEQRKLFFSYEEEFQDLKEQMYFDIDALPKGFRGLEDFKSNPAYLYALSVVNDEIPTNKYIHIVAQQFIDDLEKSENDDSYEYIYDYKAASKIYKMTKLMKAPGGVAAGKSVNEMLAGFQWFFIMVSMGWKHRDNIHKRRYEKNVLLIARKSGKFAH
;
A
#
# COMPACT_ATOMS: atom_id res chain seq x y z
N MET A 1 23.31 -56.26 11.21
CA MET A 1 24.09 -55.20 10.54
C MET A 1 23.36 -54.83 9.26
N VAL A 2 22.65 -53.71 9.22
CA VAL A 2 21.91 -53.30 8.03
C VAL A 2 22.88 -52.54 7.14
N SER A 3 23.21 -53.12 5.96
CA SER A 3 24.08 -52.50 4.97
C SER A 3 23.32 -51.34 4.30
N PHE A 4 23.72 -50.12 4.57
CA PHE A 4 23.23 -48.95 3.81
C PHE A 4 23.77 -49.07 2.37
N ARG A 5 22.89 -49.37 1.41
CA ARG A 5 23.22 -49.26 -0.01
C ARG A 5 23.59 -47.80 -0.30
N LYS A 6 24.81 -47.61 -0.81
CA LYS A 6 25.21 -46.30 -1.33
C LYS A 6 24.27 -45.96 -2.48
N ILE A 7 23.55 -44.83 -2.35
CA ILE A 7 22.74 -44.32 -3.43
C ILE A 7 23.69 -43.94 -4.57
N ASP A 8 23.40 -44.45 -5.75
CA ASP A 8 24.10 -44.15 -6.98
C ASP A 8 24.13 -42.64 -7.25
N PRO A 9 25.29 -42.06 -7.65
CA PRO A 9 25.44 -40.63 -7.91
C PRO A 9 24.40 -40.07 -8.89
N GLU A 10 24.08 -40.81 -9.95
CA GLU A 10 23.10 -40.43 -10.97
C GLU A 10 21.67 -40.36 -10.39
N THR A 11 21.34 -41.27 -9.50
CA THR A 11 20.06 -41.27 -8.77
C THR A 11 19.95 -40.09 -7.83
N LYS A 12 21.07 -39.68 -7.21
CA LYS A 12 21.13 -38.53 -6.32
C LYS A 12 20.95 -37.19 -7.07
N GLU A 13 21.62 -37.06 -8.21
CA GLU A 13 21.53 -35.87 -9.08
C GLU A 13 20.11 -35.69 -9.61
N ARG A 14 19.49 -36.78 -10.09
CA ARG A 14 18.10 -36.77 -10.55
C ARG A 14 17.09 -36.41 -9.44
N TYR A 15 17.36 -36.85 -8.21
CA TYR A 15 16.53 -36.47 -7.05
C TYR A 15 16.62 -35.00 -6.74
N GLU A 16 17.79 -34.38 -6.76
CA GLU A 16 17.97 -32.94 -6.53
C GLU A 16 17.36 -32.12 -7.66
N GLU A 17 17.42 -32.55 -8.91
CA GLU A 17 16.73 -31.90 -10.03
C GLU A 17 15.22 -31.92 -9.85
N LEU A 18 14.63 -33.07 -9.51
CA LEU A 18 13.20 -33.20 -9.27
C LEU A 18 12.72 -32.36 -8.07
N LYS A 19 13.52 -32.30 -7.02
CA LYS A 19 13.26 -31.46 -5.85
C LYS A 19 13.24 -29.97 -6.23
N THR A 20 14.24 -29.56 -7.02
CA THR A 20 14.31 -28.16 -7.51
C THR A 20 13.13 -27.81 -8.43
N GLN A 21 12.72 -28.74 -9.31
CA GLN A 21 11.55 -28.54 -10.17
C GLN A 21 10.27 -28.45 -9.34
N ARG A 22 10.11 -29.29 -8.32
CA ARG A 22 8.95 -29.27 -7.42
C ARG A 22 8.88 -27.95 -6.65
N GLU A 23 9.99 -27.49 -6.10
CA GLU A 23 10.06 -26.20 -5.40
C GLU A 23 9.72 -25.02 -6.34
N ARG A 24 10.18 -25.04 -7.59
CA ARG A 24 9.80 -24.05 -8.61
C ARG A 24 8.31 -24.08 -8.96
N LEU A 25 7.72 -25.28 -9.03
CA LEU A 25 6.28 -25.44 -9.30
C LEU A 25 5.44 -25.00 -8.11
N GLU A 26 5.86 -25.28 -6.88
CA GLU A 26 5.19 -24.79 -5.67
C GLU A 26 5.30 -23.27 -5.55
N GLN A 27 6.47 -22.69 -5.86
CA GLN A 27 6.62 -21.24 -5.91
C GLN A 27 5.76 -20.58 -7.01
N ARG A 28 5.61 -21.22 -8.18
CA ARG A 28 4.71 -20.77 -9.23
C ARG A 28 3.25 -20.84 -8.81
N LYS A 29 2.82 -21.93 -8.18
CA LYS A 29 1.46 -22.07 -7.67
C LYS A 29 1.13 -21.01 -6.61
N LEU A 30 2.05 -20.77 -5.66
CA LEU A 30 1.96 -19.69 -4.70
C LEU A 30 1.87 -18.32 -5.40
N PHE A 31 2.70 -18.09 -6.41
CA PHE A 31 2.70 -16.83 -7.17
C PHE A 31 1.38 -16.62 -7.90
N PHE A 32 0.83 -17.65 -8.55
CA PHE A 32 -0.47 -17.55 -9.23
C PHE A 32 -1.64 -17.39 -8.25
N SER A 33 -1.64 -18.06 -7.10
CA SER A 33 -2.67 -17.84 -6.08
C SER A 33 -2.60 -16.44 -5.49
N TYR A 34 -1.40 -15.90 -5.27
CA TYR A 34 -1.21 -14.51 -4.87
C TYR A 34 -1.58 -13.51 -5.97
N GLU A 35 -1.42 -13.87 -7.21
CA GLU A 35 -1.77 -13.01 -8.35
C GLU A 35 -3.29 -12.95 -8.56
N GLU A 36 -4.01 -14.08 -8.41
CA GLU A 36 -5.47 -14.12 -8.39
C GLU A 36 -6.05 -13.38 -7.18
N GLU A 37 -5.57 -13.65 -5.97
CA GLU A 37 -5.96 -12.93 -4.76
C GLU A 37 -5.60 -11.45 -4.82
N PHE A 38 -4.47 -11.09 -5.44
CA PHE A 38 -4.06 -9.72 -5.66
C PHE A 38 -4.88 -9.03 -6.77
N GLN A 39 -5.34 -9.74 -7.79
CA GLN A 39 -6.25 -9.22 -8.79
C GLN A 39 -7.66 -9.01 -8.22
N ASP A 40 -8.17 -9.95 -7.42
CA ASP A 40 -9.44 -9.80 -6.71
C ASP A 40 -9.41 -8.64 -5.70
N LEU A 41 -8.34 -8.52 -4.92
CA LEU A 41 -8.10 -7.37 -4.05
C LEU A 41 -7.92 -6.07 -4.85
N LYS A 42 -7.31 -6.16 -6.00
CA LYS A 42 -7.14 -5.05 -6.92
C LYS A 42 -8.47 -4.59 -7.49
N GLU A 43 -9.34 -5.49 -7.92
CA GLU A 43 -10.67 -5.16 -8.42
C GLU A 43 -11.57 -4.57 -7.32
N GLN A 44 -11.46 -5.07 -6.09
CA GLN A 44 -12.13 -4.50 -4.92
C GLN A 44 -11.53 -3.17 -4.45
N MET A 45 -10.25 -2.89 -4.76
CA MET A 45 -9.52 -1.67 -4.37
C MET A 45 -9.27 -0.71 -5.54
N TYR A 46 -9.68 -1.05 -6.76
CA TYR A 46 -9.54 -0.17 -7.93
C TYR A 46 -10.62 0.91 -7.88
N PHE A 47 -10.24 2.01 -7.30
CA PHE A 47 -10.90 3.27 -7.60
C PHE A 47 -10.49 3.68 -9.01
N ASP A 48 -11.48 4.08 -9.80
CA ASP A 48 -11.21 4.66 -11.11
C ASP A 48 -10.37 5.94 -10.93
N ILE A 49 -9.06 5.76 -11.03
CA ILE A 49 -8.07 6.79 -10.79
C ILE A 49 -8.19 7.91 -11.83
N ASP A 50 -8.74 7.62 -13.00
CA ASP A 50 -8.99 8.59 -14.05
C ASP A 50 -10.26 9.43 -13.78
N ALA A 51 -11.18 8.91 -12.95
CA ALA A 51 -12.35 9.64 -12.45
C ALA A 51 -12.01 10.61 -11.30
N LEU A 52 -10.83 10.53 -10.69
CA LEU A 52 -10.44 11.45 -9.61
C LEU A 52 -10.30 12.88 -10.14
N PRO A 53 -10.81 13.87 -9.39
CA PRO A 53 -10.72 15.27 -9.78
C PRO A 53 -9.26 15.70 -10.00
N LYS A 54 -9.03 16.65 -10.89
CA LYS A 54 -7.69 17.18 -11.25
C LYS A 54 -6.88 17.73 -10.06
N GLY A 55 -7.48 17.76 -8.88
CA GLY A 55 -6.90 18.14 -7.60
C GLY A 55 -7.97 18.16 -6.52
N PHE A 56 -7.57 18.01 -5.27
CA PHE A 56 -8.46 18.08 -4.13
C PHE A 56 -8.59 19.54 -3.69
N ARG A 57 -9.81 20.06 -3.55
CA ARG A 57 -10.10 21.42 -3.11
C ARG A 57 -10.51 21.50 -1.64
N GLY A 58 -10.93 20.37 -1.06
CA GLY A 58 -11.37 20.25 0.32
C GLY A 58 -11.70 18.80 0.64
N LEU A 59 -12.33 18.58 1.79
CA LEU A 59 -12.67 17.25 2.29
C LEU A 59 -13.60 16.49 1.33
N GLU A 60 -14.59 17.13 0.73
CA GLU A 60 -15.54 16.44 -0.16
C GLU A 60 -14.84 15.84 -1.40
N ASP A 61 -13.96 16.61 -2.02
CA ASP A 61 -13.16 16.09 -3.14
C ASP A 61 -12.19 14.98 -2.66
N PHE A 62 -11.67 15.11 -1.43
CA PHE A 62 -10.71 14.17 -0.86
C PHE A 62 -11.33 12.85 -0.43
N LYS A 63 -12.63 12.80 -0.14
CA LYS A 63 -13.35 11.55 0.19
C LYS A 63 -13.27 10.50 -0.92
N SER A 64 -13.01 10.88 -2.16
CA SER A 64 -12.75 9.96 -3.28
C SER A 64 -11.29 9.46 -3.35
N ASN A 65 -10.38 9.96 -2.49
CA ASN A 65 -8.97 9.54 -2.51
C ASN A 65 -8.80 8.13 -1.92
N PRO A 66 -7.94 7.28 -2.51
CA PRO A 66 -7.67 5.94 -2.00
C PRO A 66 -7.27 5.87 -0.52
N ALA A 67 -6.61 6.92 0.00
CA ALA A 67 -6.25 6.99 1.42
C ALA A 67 -7.47 7.13 2.33
N TYR A 68 -8.42 7.99 1.96
CA TYR A 68 -9.66 8.17 2.72
C TYR A 68 -10.53 6.92 2.66
N LEU A 69 -10.68 6.36 1.46
CA LEU A 69 -11.48 5.16 1.25
C LEU A 69 -10.89 3.95 1.99
N TYR A 70 -9.56 3.80 1.99
CA TYR A 70 -8.91 2.79 2.82
C TYR A 70 -9.20 2.99 4.32
N ALA A 71 -9.08 4.22 4.83
CA ALA A 71 -9.38 4.52 6.22
C ALA A 71 -10.84 4.20 6.56
N LEU A 72 -11.77 4.54 5.68
CA LEU A 72 -13.20 4.26 5.84
C LEU A 72 -13.47 2.74 5.85
N SER A 73 -12.89 1.99 4.92
CA SER A 73 -13.03 0.53 4.88
C SER A 73 -12.44 -0.16 6.11
N VAL A 74 -11.36 0.38 6.68
CA VAL A 74 -10.80 -0.12 7.95
C VAL A 74 -11.76 0.16 9.11
N VAL A 75 -12.31 1.37 9.18
CA VAL A 75 -13.25 1.77 10.26
C VAL A 75 -14.55 0.98 10.19
N ASN A 76 -15.01 0.65 8.99
CA ASN A 76 -16.21 -0.16 8.76
C ASN A 76 -15.97 -1.68 8.90
N ASP A 77 -14.77 -2.12 9.32
CA ASP A 77 -14.39 -3.52 9.41
C ASP A 77 -14.46 -4.31 8.08
N GLU A 78 -14.45 -3.61 6.93
CA GLU A 78 -14.42 -4.23 5.60
C GLU A 78 -13.04 -4.82 5.29
N ILE A 79 -11.99 -4.22 5.85
CA ILE A 79 -10.60 -4.68 5.75
C ILE A 79 -10.13 -5.14 7.12
N PRO A 80 -9.81 -6.43 7.32
CA PRO A 80 -9.32 -6.93 8.59
C PRO A 80 -7.94 -6.34 8.91
N THR A 81 -7.87 -5.59 9.99
CA THR A 81 -6.63 -4.95 10.47
C THR A 81 -6.45 -5.15 11.97
N ASN A 82 -5.28 -4.81 12.48
CA ASN A 82 -5.09 -4.77 13.91
C ASN A 82 -5.70 -3.49 14.52
N LYS A 83 -5.98 -3.54 15.83
CA LYS A 83 -6.62 -2.45 16.57
C LYS A 83 -5.90 -1.08 16.44
N TYR A 84 -4.58 -1.07 16.23
CA TYR A 84 -3.82 0.17 16.14
C TYR A 84 -4.05 0.85 14.79
N ILE A 85 -4.14 0.08 13.72
CA ILE A 85 -4.48 0.61 12.39
C ILE A 85 -5.89 1.18 12.40
N HIS A 86 -6.85 0.47 13.05
CA HIS A 86 -8.22 0.95 13.19
C HIS A 86 -8.27 2.30 13.93
N ILE A 87 -7.57 2.41 15.07
CA ILE A 87 -7.50 3.67 15.83
C ILE A 87 -6.93 4.81 14.97
N VAL A 88 -5.85 4.57 14.24
CA VAL A 88 -5.21 5.61 13.41
C VAL A 88 -6.09 5.98 12.22
N ALA A 89 -6.81 5.02 11.63
CA ALA A 89 -7.75 5.28 10.54
C ALA A 89 -8.94 6.14 11.02
N GLN A 90 -9.53 5.80 12.17
CA GLN A 90 -10.59 6.58 12.79
C GLN A 90 -10.11 8.00 13.12
N GLN A 91 -8.96 8.11 13.78
CA GLN A 91 -8.38 9.43 14.12
C GLN A 91 -8.13 10.28 12.88
N PHE A 92 -7.70 9.68 11.77
CA PHE A 92 -7.48 10.41 10.53
C PHE A 92 -8.77 11.01 9.97
N ILE A 93 -9.87 10.26 9.99
CA ILE A 93 -11.19 10.74 9.54
C ILE A 93 -11.69 11.86 10.46
N ASP A 94 -11.63 11.66 11.78
CA ASP A 94 -12.06 12.65 12.79
C ASP A 94 -11.23 13.95 12.68
N ASP A 95 -9.92 13.82 12.47
CA ASP A 95 -9.02 14.96 12.34
C ASP A 95 -9.26 15.75 11.05
N LEU A 96 -9.65 15.10 9.94
CA LEU A 96 -10.05 15.76 8.71
C LEU A 96 -11.30 16.60 8.94
N GLU A 97 -12.32 16.07 9.62
CA GLU A 97 -13.54 16.79 9.95
C GLU A 97 -13.29 17.97 10.89
N LYS A 98 -12.43 17.78 11.91
CA LYS A 98 -12.01 18.87 12.80
C LYS A 98 -11.26 19.95 12.05
N SER A 99 -10.36 19.58 11.14
CA SER A 99 -9.60 20.54 10.32
C SER A 99 -10.49 21.47 9.51
N GLU A 100 -11.65 20.98 9.04
CA GLU A 100 -12.61 21.75 8.25
C GLU A 100 -13.57 22.58 9.11
N ASN A 101 -14.00 22.05 10.27
CA ASN A 101 -15.11 22.59 11.05
C ASN A 101 -14.69 23.34 12.31
N ASP A 102 -13.42 23.23 12.73
CA ASP A 102 -12.90 23.82 13.95
C ASP A 102 -11.65 24.66 13.68
N ASP A 103 -11.83 25.99 13.65
CA ASP A 103 -10.72 26.92 13.44
C ASP A 103 -9.71 26.93 14.60
N SER A 104 -10.09 26.46 15.78
CA SER A 104 -9.19 26.32 16.94
C SER A 104 -8.31 25.08 16.88
N TYR A 105 -8.60 24.13 15.97
CA TYR A 105 -7.82 22.92 15.82
C TYR A 105 -6.41 23.24 15.31
N GLU A 106 -5.40 22.74 16.01
CA GLU A 106 -3.99 23.06 15.79
C GLU A 106 -3.46 22.69 14.39
N TYR A 107 -4.09 21.71 13.72
CA TYR A 107 -3.63 21.19 12.46
C TYR A 107 -4.60 21.48 11.32
N ILE A 108 -4.05 21.59 10.11
CA ILE A 108 -4.81 21.73 8.86
C ILE A 108 -4.32 20.69 7.86
N TYR A 109 -5.25 20.15 7.07
CA TYR A 109 -4.90 19.23 6.00
C TYR A 109 -4.66 19.99 4.68
N ASP A 110 -3.45 19.85 4.14
CA ASP A 110 -3.04 20.53 2.90
C ASP A 110 -3.45 19.71 1.66
N TYR A 111 -4.70 19.91 1.19
CA TYR A 111 -5.23 19.25 0.00
C TYR A 111 -4.43 19.53 -1.28
N LYS A 112 -3.76 20.71 -1.34
CA LYS A 112 -2.90 21.06 -2.48
C LYS A 112 -1.62 20.21 -2.48
N ALA A 113 -1.04 19.97 -1.30
CA ALA A 113 0.10 19.06 -1.17
C ALA A 113 -0.30 17.63 -1.53
N ALA A 114 -1.43 17.13 -1.05
CA ALA A 114 -1.98 15.82 -1.42
C ALA A 114 -2.17 15.68 -2.92
N SER A 115 -2.73 16.70 -3.59
CA SER A 115 -2.89 16.72 -5.05
C SER A 115 -1.56 16.70 -5.81
N LYS A 116 -0.54 17.39 -5.30
CA LYS A 116 0.80 17.37 -5.90
C LYS A 116 1.44 15.98 -5.81
N ILE A 117 1.31 15.33 -4.66
CA ILE A 117 1.82 13.96 -4.45
C ILE A 117 1.13 12.99 -5.41
N TYR A 118 -0.19 13.05 -5.53
CA TYR A 118 -0.95 12.24 -6.46
C TYR A 118 -0.47 12.40 -7.91
N LYS A 119 -0.32 13.65 -8.37
CA LYS A 119 0.19 13.95 -9.71
C LYS A 119 1.62 13.47 -9.91
N MET A 120 2.47 13.60 -8.89
CA MET A 120 3.85 13.14 -8.95
C MET A 120 3.93 11.62 -9.09
N THR A 121 3.15 10.86 -8.31
CA THR A 121 3.12 9.39 -8.41
C THR A 121 2.57 8.91 -9.75
N LYS A 122 1.67 9.67 -10.38
CA LYS A 122 1.17 9.39 -11.75
C LYS A 122 2.29 9.54 -12.80
N LEU A 123 3.19 10.49 -12.63
CA LEU A 123 4.32 10.71 -13.55
C LEU A 123 5.46 9.71 -13.34
N MET A 124 5.62 9.18 -12.15
CA MET A 124 6.67 8.19 -11.85
C MET A 124 6.33 6.83 -12.48
N LYS A 125 7.31 6.20 -13.10
CA LYS A 125 7.18 4.87 -13.70
C LYS A 125 7.93 3.84 -12.86
N ALA A 126 7.36 2.62 -12.78
CA ALA A 126 8.03 1.50 -12.14
C ALA A 126 9.29 1.11 -12.92
N PRO A 127 10.46 1.01 -12.26
CA PRO A 127 11.72 0.77 -12.95
C PRO A 127 11.91 -0.66 -13.45
N GLY A 128 11.11 -1.63 -12.95
CA GLY A 128 11.29 -3.04 -13.30
C GLY A 128 10.23 -3.95 -12.69
N GLY A 129 10.37 -5.27 -12.94
CA GLY A 129 9.46 -6.31 -12.47
C GLY A 129 8.18 -6.42 -13.31
N VAL A 130 7.17 -7.08 -12.78
CA VAL A 130 5.87 -7.34 -13.45
C VAL A 130 5.15 -6.03 -13.82
N ALA A 131 5.44 -4.96 -13.09
CA ALA A 131 4.82 -3.66 -13.27
C ALA A 131 5.71 -2.66 -14.02
N ALA A 132 6.78 -3.11 -14.68
CA ALA A 132 7.67 -2.23 -15.44
C ALA A 132 6.91 -1.32 -16.40
N GLY A 133 7.18 -0.01 -16.33
CA GLY A 133 6.54 1.00 -17.16
C GLY A 133 5.15 1.45 -16.72
N LYS A 134 4.49 0.75 -15.78
CA LYS A 134 3.25 1.23 -15.15
C LYS A 134 3.53 2.45 -14.28
N SER A 135 2.52 3.29 -14.10
CA SER A 135 2.58 4.43 -13.21
C SER A 135 2.62 3.97 -11.74
N VAL A 136 3.38 4.64 -10.89
CA VAL A 136 3.49 4.28 -9.47
C VAL A 136 2.13 4.33 -8.78
N ASN A 137 1.27 5.29 -9.14
CA ASN A 137 -0.07 5.39 -8.56
C ASN A 137 -0.97 4.17 -8.85
N GLU A 138 -0.77 3.48 -9.97
CA GLU A 138 -1.48 2.24 -10.32
C GLU A 138 -1.02 1.04 -9.49
N MET A 139 0.12 1.16 -8.81
CA MET A 139 0.75 0.08 -8.05
C MET A 139 0.59 0.23 -6.54
N LEU A 140 0.25 1.43 -6.07
CA LEU A 140 0.13 1.70 -4.64
C LEU A 140 -1.15 1.08 -4.09
N ALA A 141 -1.01 0.22 -3.10
CA ALA A 141 -2.13 -0.31 -2.32
C ALA A 141 -2.74 0.78 -1.41
N GLY A 142 -3.99 0.60 -0.98
CA GLY A 142 -4.71 1.58 -0.15
C GLY A 142 -3.96 1.99 1.11
N PHE A 143 -3.31 1.04 1.81
CA PHE A 143 -2.52 1.35 3.00
C PHE A 143 -1.27 2.20 2.69
N GLN A 144 -0.67 2.04 1.51
CA GLN A 144 0.47 2.85 1.08
C GLN A 144 0.03 4.28 0.77
N TRP A 145 -1.12 4.44 0.09
CA TRP A 145 -1.76 5.73 -0.10
C TRP A 145 -2.08 6.40 1.24
N PHE A 146 -2.68 5.64 2.16
CA PHE A 146 -3.00 6.13 3.51
C PHE A 146 -1.75 6.65 4.22
N PHE A 147 -0.68 5.84 4.27
CA PHE A 147 0.59 6.25 4.89
C PHE A 147 1.17 7.53 4.27
N ILE A 148 1.21 7.61 2.94
CA ILE A 148 1.75 8.79 2.23
C ILE A 148 0.91 10.03 2.51
N MET A 149 -0.40 9.93 2.40
CA MET A 149 -1.31 11.07 2.54
C MET A 149 -1.37 11.56 4.00
N VAL A 150 -1.37 10.67 4.98
CA VAL A 150 -1.27 11.04 6.41
C VAL A 150 0.07 11.71 6.70
N SER A 151 1.17 11.13 6.23
CA SER A 151 2.51 11.66 6.52
C SER A 151 2.77 13.04 5.92
N MET A 152 2.21 13.33 4.76
CA MET A 152 2.57 14.50 3.96
C MET A 152 1.51 15.60 3.95
N GLY A 153 0.25 15.27 4.20
CA GLY A 153 -0.86 16.21 4.09
C GLY A 153 -1.02 17.13 5.30
N TRP A 154 -0.67 16.68 6.50
CA TRP A 154 -0.88 17.43 7.72
C TRP A 154 0.15 18.52 7.98
N LYS A 155 -0.31 19.72 8.29
CA LYS A 155 0.50 20.91 8.63
C LYS A 155 0.01 21.52 9.93
N HIS A 156 0.86 22.33 10.56
CA HIS A 156 0.42 23.23 11.62
C HIS A 156 -0.37 24.38 11.02
N ARG A 157 -1.50 24.74 11.65
CA ARG A 157 -2.37 25.82 11.18
C ARG A 157 -1.70 27.19 11.27
N ASP A 158 -0.91 27.42 12.30
CA ASP A 158 -0.10 28.63 12.53
C ASP A 158 1.12 28.71 11.60
N ASN A 159 1.61 27.56 11.12
CA ASN A 159 2.78 27.50 10.25
C ASN A 159 2.66 26.37 9.21
N ILE A 160 2.15 26.69 8.03
CA ILE A 160 1.95 25.75 6.92
C ILE A 160 3.23 25.13 6.36
N HIS A 161 4.41 25.65 6.72
CA HIS A 161 5.68 25.07 6.36
C HIS A 161 6.11 23.96 7.33
N LYS A 162 5.52 23.92 8.52
CA LYS A 162 5.79 22.89 9.52
C LYS A 162 4.81 21.73 9.37
N ARG A 163 5.36 20.51 9.22
CA ARG A 163 4.55 19.29 9.15
C ARG A 163 4.16 18.84 10.56
N ARG A 164 2.95 18.31 10.73
CA ARG A 164 2.54 17.65 11.96
C ARG A 164 3.43 16.45 12.29
N TYR A 165 3.79 15.66 11.27
CA TYR A 165 4.64 14.48 11.41
C TYR A 165 6.02 14.75 10.79
N GLU A 166 7.01 14.97 11.63
CA GLU A 166 8.39 15.20 11.19
C GLU A 166 9.12 13.89 10.88
N LYS A 167 8.76 12.82 11.60
CA LYS A 167 9.34 11.48 11.43
C LYS A 167 8.23 10.46 11.24
N ASN A 168 8.36 9.64 10.20
CA ASN A 168 7.39 8.60 9.88
C ASN A 168 8.10 7.27 9.77
N VAL A 169 7.55 6.23 10.39
CA VAL A 169 8.08 4.87 10.35
C VAL A 169 7.00 3.93 9.84
N LEU A 170 7.29 3.24 8.75
CA LEU A 170 6.41 2.22 8.18
C LEU A 170 7.00 0.82 8.43
N LEU A 171 6.36 0.06 9.31
CA LEU A 171 6.71 -1.32 9.59
C LEU A 171 5.74 -2.24 8.83
N ILE A 172 6.24 -2.90 7.80
CA ILE A 172 5.47 -3.85 6.98
C ILE A 172 6.24 -5.15 6.81
N ALA A 173 5.52 -6.25 6.62
CA ALA A 173 6.09 -7.55 6.37
C ALA A 173 6.97 -7.57 5.09
N ARG A 174 7.87 -8.53 5.01
CA ARG A 174 8.66 -8.77 3.80
C ARG A 174 7.72 -9.03 2.62
N LYS A 175 8.03 -8.52 1.44
CA LYS A 175 7.26 -8.66 0.19
C LYS A 175 5.90 -7.95 0.15
N SER A 176 5.55 -7.18 1.17
CA SER A 176 4.30 -6.39 1.19
C SER A 176 4.46 -5.08 0.40
N GLY A 177 4.87 -5.15 -0.87
CA GLY A 177 4.97 -3.97 -1.74
C GLY A 177 6.11 -3.00 -1.44
N LYS A 178 7.16 -3.43 -0.70
CA LYS A 178 8.43 -2.69 -0.69
C LYS A 178 9.03 -2.81 -2.09
N PHE A 179 9.28 -1.69 -2.74
CA PHE A 179 10.11 -1.67 -3.94
C PHE A 179 11.45 -2.33 -3.60
N ALA A 180 11.73 -3.47 -4.24
CA ALA A 180 13.06 -4.05 -4.15
C ALA A 180 14.04 -3.14 -4.88
N HIS A 181 15.07 -2.73 -4.17
CA HIS A 181 16.24 -2.12 -4.79
C HIS A 181 16.99 -3.15 -5.60
#